data_d283375adee9a870882fb61f5a13d903
#
_entry.id   d283375adee9a870882fb61f5a13d903
#
_cell.length_a   1.000
_cell.length_b   1.000
_cell.length_c   1.000
_cell.angle_alpha   90.00
_cell.angle_beta   90.00
_cell.angle_gamma   90.00
#
_symmetry.space_group_name_H-M   'P 1'
#
loop_
_entity.id
_entity.type
_entity.pdbx_description
1 polymer ?
#
loop_
_entity_poly.entity_id
_entity_poly.type
_entity_poly.pdbx_seq_one_letter_code
_entity_poly.pdbx_strand_id
1 'polypeptide(L)'
;GEVINGTVQRADARAVIVELGKAEAVMPAREQVPTERYRAGQRLKVLLLEVNKDPKGPQLIVSRSHPNLIRRLFEIEVPEIYSGAVEIMAIAREPGLRSKVAVAARQEKVDPVGSCVGVRGVRIQNIVNELYGEKIDVIEWSPDMATFIANALSPAKPTNVTLSEAENIATVIVPSDQMSLAIGKEGQNARLAYKLTNWRIDIKDPESLKDSELDLLRQAQSDYQPETSSMAWQGRQPRLVRGDAMVAVRDQEYGPLPNDLIGMSVDVDINGDAIEVFYNRALRARFNVESGDALPLDE
;
A
#
# COMPACT_ATOMS: atom_id res chain seq x y z
N GLY A 1 11.77 -11.00 -3.44
CA GLY A 1 10.36 -10.84 -3.20
C GLY A 1 9.45 -11.74 -4.02
N GLU A 2 9.78 -13.02 -4.23
CA GLU A 2 8.88 -13.99 -4.88
C GLU A 2 8.00 -14.69 -3.85
N VAL A 3 6.78 -15.07 -4.25
CA VAL A 3 5.92 -15.95 -3.47
C VAL A 3 6.19 -17.40 -3.88
N ILE A 4 6.47 -18.23 -2.89
CA ILE A 4 6.82 -19.63 -3.06
C ILE A 4 5.84 -20.49 -2.25
N ASN A 5 5.41 -21.61 -2.82
CA ASN A 5 4.66 -22.61 -2.07
C ASN A 5 5.61 -23.38 -1.17
N GLY A 6 5.30 -23.42 0.12
CA GLY A 6 6.08 -24.15 1.10
C GLY A 6 5.24 -25.10 1.93
N THR A 7 5.90 -26.04 2.58
CA THR A 7 5.29 -26.94 3.55
C THR A 7 5.95 -26.73 4.90
N VAL A 8 5.16 -26.50 5.93
CA VAL A 8 5.68 -26.35 7.30
C VAL A 8 6.25 -27.69 7.74
N GLN A 9 7.53 -27.73 8.09
CA GLN A 9 8.17 -28.92 8.67
C GLN A 9 7.99 -28.95 10.18
N ARG A 10 8.28 -27.82 10.83
CA ARG A 10 8.10 -27.64 12.27
C ARG A 10 7.84 -26.18 12.63
N ALA A 11 7.15 -26.00 13.73
CA ALA A 11 6.92 -24.67 14.31
C ALA A 11 7.28 -24.71 15.79
N ASP A 12 8.10 -23.78 16.22
CA ASP A 12 8.44 -23.54 17.60
C ASP A 12 8.27 -22.07 17.97
N ALA A 13 8.50 -21.72 19.24
CA ALA A 13 8.27 -20.36 19.74
C ALA A 13 9.17 -19.29 19.09
N ARG A 14 10.27 -19.68 18.43
CA ARG A 14 11.24 -18.75 17.85
C ARG A 14 11.08 -18.62 16.35
N ALA A 15 10.74 -19.72 15.66
CA ALA A 15 10.67 -19.74 14.22
C ALA A 15 9.78 -20.89 13.71
N VAL A 16 9.32 -20.74 12.49
CA VAL A 16 8.71 -21.80 11.69
C VAL A 16 9.67 -22.18 10.58
N ILE A 17 9.96 -23.47 10.46
CA ILE A 17 10.76 -24.01 9.37
C ILE A 17 9.83 -24.43 8.25
N VAL A 18 10.09 -23.90 7.06
CA VAL A 18 9.28 -24.12 5.86
C VAL A 18 10.14 -24.76 4.80
N GLU A 19 9.73 -25.94 4.31
CA GLU A 19 10.35 -26.61 3.19
C GLU A 19 9.89 -25.96 1.87
N LEU A 20 10.85 -25.55 1.05
CA LEU A 20 10.64 -24.95 -0.27
C LEU A 20 11.22 -25.88 -1.36
N GLY A 21 10.63 -27.06 -1.52
CA GLY A 21 11.13 -28.10 -2.43
C GLY A 21 12.41 -28.74 -1.89
N LYS A 22 13.59 -28.36 -2.40
CA LYS A 22 14.89 -28.91 -1.98
C LYS A 22 15.60 -28.07 -0.92
N ALA A 23 15.05 -26.93 -0.57
CA ALA A 23 15.65 -25.97 0.37
C ALA A 23 14.76 -25.78 1.60
N GLU A 24 15.37 -25.46 2.73
CA GLU A 24 14.69 -25.07 3.94
C GLU A 24 14.78 -23.56 4.14
N ALA A 25 13.67 -22.95 4.52
CA ALA A 25 13.59 -21.54 4.86
C ALA A 25 13.13 -21.36 6.31
N VAL A 26 13.55 -20.25 6.89
CA VAL A 26 13.17 -19.87 8.24
C VAL A 26 12.19 -18.70 8.17
N MET A 27 11.07 -18.82 8.86
CA MET A 27 10.14 -17.73 9.12
C MET A 27 10.24 -17.37 10.61
N PRO A 28 11.04 -16.33 10.95
CA PRO A 28 11.22 -15.91 12.33
C PRO A 28 9.92 -15.32 12.90
N ALA A 29 9.79 -15.24 14.23
CA ALA A 29 8.56 -14.81 14.89
C ALA A 29 8.03 -13.46 14.39
N ARG A 30 8.91 -12.51 14.09
CA ARG A 30 8.53 -11.19 13.52
C ARG A 30 7.88 -11.26 12.13
N GLU A 31 8.13 -12.33 11.40
CA GLU A 31 7.62 -12.54 10.03
C GLU A 31 6.38 -13.46 10.01
N GLN A 32 5.96 -13.94 11.18
CA GLN A 32 4.76 -14.74 11.35
C GLN A 32 3.54 -13.83 11.51
N VAL A 33 2.37 -14.36 11.19
CA VAL A 33 1.08 -13.71 11.45
C VAL A 33 0.54 -14.21 12.79
N PRO A 34 0.29 -13.33 13.77
CA PRO A 34 -0.09 -13.74 15.12
C PRO A 34 -1.37 -14.57 15.21
N THR A 35 -2.28 -14.39 14.25
CA THR A 35 -3.56 -15.10 14.18
C THR A 35 -3.46 -16.45 13.44
N GLU A 36 -2.38 -16.69 12.73
CA GLU A 36 -2.15 -17.96 12.01
C GLU A 36 -1.56 -19.02 12.95
N ARG A 37 -1.99 -20.26 12.77
CA ARG A 37 -1.42 -21.41 13.46
C ARG A 37 -0.68 -22.28 12.46
N TYR A 38 0.62 -22.41 12.64
CA TYR A 38 1.47 -23.19 11.76
C TYR A 38 1.60 -24.63 12.29
N ARG A 39 1.24 -25.63 11.46
CA ARG A 39 1.29 -27.04 11.82
C ARG A 39 2.16 -27.80 10.85
N ALA A 40 2.91 -28.78 11.32
CA ALA A 40 3.69 -29.67 10.46
C ALA A 40 2.81 -30.31 9.36
N GLY A 41 3.30 -30.29 8.13
CA GLY A 41 2.58 -30.77 6.94
C GLY A 41 1.64 -29.73 6.30
N GLN A 42 1.43 -28.57 6.92
CA GLN A 42 0.59 -27.51 6.36
C GLN A 42 1.26 -26.85 5.15
N ARG A 43 0.51 -26.76 4.06
CA ARG A 43 0.94 -26.02 2.85
C ARG A 43 0.49 -24.57 2.96
N LEU A 44 1.38 -23.64 2.60
CA LEU A 44 1.11 -22.21 2.60
C LEU A 44 2.02 -21.49 1.59
N LYS A 45 1.59 -20.34 1.13
CA LYS A 45 2.43 -19.45 0.33
C LYS A 45 3.23 -18.52 1.25
N VAL A 46 4.51 -18.38 1.00
CA VAL A 46 5.40 -17.49 1.74
C VAL A 46 6.11 -16.53 0.78
N LEU A 47 6.36 -15.32 1.26
CA LEU A 47 7.19 -14.36 0.55
C LEU A 47 8.66 -14.59 0.90
N LEU A 48 9.50 -14.79 -0.10
CA LEU A 48 10.95 -14.84 0.10
C LEU A 48 11.47 -13.42 0.32
N LEU A 49 12.01 -13.14 1.51
CA LEU A 49 12.58 -11.84 1.88
C LEU A 49 14.07 -11.77 1.57
N GLU A 50 14.82 -12.75 2.05
CA GLU A 50 16.29 -12.73 2.01
C GLU A 50 16.85 -14.07 1.59
N VAL A 51 17.93 -13.98 0.83
CA VAL A 51 18.81 -15.12 0.47
C VAL A 51 20.19 -14.81 0.99
N ASN A 52 20.58 -15.42 2.11
CA ASN A 52 21.85 -15.19 2.75
C ASN A 52 22.89 -16.20 2.23
N LYS A 53 24.05 -15.73 1.90
CA LYS A 53 25.20 -16.56 1.49
C LYS A 53 26.11 -16.95 2.65
N ASP A 54 25.80 -16.48 3.87
CA ASP A 54 26.57 -16.79 5.07
C ASP A 54 26.31 -18.25 5.52
N PRO A 55 27.33 -19.10 5.59
CA PRO A 55 27.16 -20.49 6.01
C PRO A 55 26.81 -20.66 7.50
N LYS A 56 26.86 -19.60 8.30
CA LYS A 56 26.62 -19.64 9.77
C LYS A 56 25.17 -19.30 10.15
N GLY A 57 24.32 -18.90 9.20
CA GLY A 57 22.94 -18.48 9.46
C GLY A 57 21.92 -19.16 8.57
N PRO A 58 20.62 -18.90 8.79
CA PRO A 58 19.58 -19.36 7.89
C PRO A 58 19.78 -18.76 6.50
N GLN A 59 19.83 -19.62 5.48
CA GLN A 59 20.10 -19.20 4.10
C GLN A 59 18.92 -18.48 3.46
N LEU A 60 17.70 -18.90 3.79
CA LEU A 60 16.46 -18.34 3.24
C LEU A 60 15.58 -17.82 4.38
N ILE A 61 15.16 -16.56 4.29
CA ILE A 61 14.20 -15.96 5.21
C ILE A 61 12.92 -15.68 4.46
N VAL A 62 11.80 -16.14 5.02
CA VAL A 62 10.47 -15.99 4.43
C VAL A 62 9.51 -15.32 5.40
N SER A 63 8.46 -14.71 4.85
CA SER A 63 7.46 -13.96 5.60
C SER A 63 6.04 -14.32 5.19
N ARG A 64 5.15 -14.25 6.18
CA ARG A 64 3.70 -14.20 6.02
C ARG A 64 3.11 -12.85 6.40
N SER A 65 3.85 -12.03 7.18
CA SER A 65 3.38 -10.73 7.67
C SER A 65 3.69 -9.56 6.74
N HIS A 66 4.65 -9.69 5.85
CA HIS A 66 5.12 -8.59 4.99
C HIS A 66 4.04 -8.13 3.99
N PRO A 67 3.82 -6.80 3.78
CA PRO A 67 2.81 -6.27 2.86
C PRO A 67 2.96 -6.76 1.41
N ASN A 68 4.19 -6.98 0.95
CA ASN A 68 4.45 -7.47 -0.40
C ASN A 68 3.91 -8.89 -0.65
N LEU A 69 3.60 -9.68 0.38
CA LEU A 69 2.88 -10.93 0.19
C LEU A 69 1.51 -10.67 -0.45
N ILE A 70 0.76 -9.68 0.06
CA ILE A 70 -0.53 -9.30 -0.52
C ILE A 70 -0.35 -8.84 -1.97
N ARG A 71 0.62 -7.98 -2.25
CA ARG A 71 0.91 -7.52 -3.63
C ARG A 71 1.10 -8.69 -4.59
N ARG A 72 1.94 -9.65 -4.22
CA ARG A 72 2.21 -10.82 -5.05
C ARG A 72 0.99 -11.74 -5.20
N LEU A 73 0.16 -11.87 -4.16
CA LEU A 73 -1.08 -12.64 -4.26
C LEU A 73 -2.06 -11.97 -5.24
N PHE A 74 -2.16 -10.65 -5.24
CA PHE A 74 -2.94 -9.93 -6.25
C PHE A 74 -2.39 -10.11 -7.66
N GLU A 75 -1.08 -10.05 -7.85
CA GLU A 75 -0.44 -10.29 -9.16
C GLU A 75 -0.73 -11.70 -9.71
N ILE A 76 -0.82 -12.69 -8.83
CA ILE A 76 -1.15 -14.07 -9.21
C ILE A 76 -2.64 -14.22 -9.56
N GLU A 77 -3.53 -13.57 -8.81
CA GLU A 77 -4.97 -13.77 -8.89
C GLU A 77 -5.65 -12.83 -9.90
N VAL A 78 -5.05 -11.66 -10.17
CA VAL A 78 -5.64 -10.58 -10.98
C VAL A 78 -4.83 -10.36 -12.26
N PRO A 79 -5.29 -10.88 -13.40
CA PRO A 79 -4.58 -10.73 -14.67
C PRO A 79 -4.34 -9.28 -15.08
N GLU A 80 -5.25 -8.37 -14.72
CA GLU A 80 -5.15 -6.94 -15.02
C GLU A 80 -4.00 -6.26 -14.27
N ILE A 81 -3.64 -6.76 -13.08
CA ILE A 81 -2.44 -6.33 -12.35
C ILE A 81 -1.19 -6.91 -12.99
N TYR A 82 -1.22 -8.19 -13.34
CA TYR A 82 -0.10 -8.85 -14.00
C TYR A 82 0.26 -8.20 -15.35
N SER A 83 -0.76 -7.78 -16.11
CA SER A 83 -0.58 -7.10 -17.40
C SER A 83 -0.24 -5.61 -17.28
N GLY A 84 -0.31 -5.04 -16.08
CA GLY A 84 -0.11 -3.61 -15.84
C GLY A 84 -1.29 -2.71 -16.22
N ALA A 85 -2.46 -3.27 -16.55
CA ALA A 85 -3.68 -2.48 -16.80
C ALA A 85 -4.25 -1.88 -15.51
N VAL A 86 -4.04 -2.54 -14.38
CA VAL A 86 -4.32 -2.06 -13.01
C VAL A 86 -3.03 -2.08 -12.21
N GLU A 87 -2.82 -1.06 -11.39
CA GLU A 87 -1.65 -0.93 -10.54
C GLU A 87 -2.03 -0.83 -9.08
N ILE A 88 -1.25 -1.48 -8.21
CA ILE A 88 -1.36 -1.33 -6.75
C ILE A 88 -0.50 -0.13 -6.33
N MET A 89 -1.16 0.95 -5.92
CA MET A 89 -0.52 2.21 -5.53
C MET A 89 0.01 2.17 -4.10
N ALA A 90 -0.76 1.61 -3.16
CA ALA A 90 -0.38 1.53 -1.76
C ALA A 90 -1.02 0.33 -1.07
N ILE A 91 -0.37 -0.16 -0.02
CA ILE A 91 -0.89 -1.23 0.85
C ILE A 91 -0.69 -0.83 2.30
N ALA A 92 -1.77 -0.84 3.07
CA ALA A 92 -1.73 -0.75 4.52
C ALA A 92 -2.22 -2.07 5.10
N ARG A 93 -1.38 -2.74 5.91
CA ARG A 93 -1.64 -4.08 6.42
C ARG A 93 -1.54 -4.16 7.93
N GLU A 94 -2.50 -4.81 8.54
CA GLU A 94 -2.43 -5.39 9.88
C GLU A 94 -2.53 -6.90 9.73
N PRO A 95 -1.38 -7.61 9.73
CA PRO A 95 -1.32 -9.02 9.37
C PRO A 95 -2.27 -9.90 10.19
N GLY A 96 -3.06 -10.72 9.48
CA GLY A 96 -4.06 -11.61 10.08
C GLY A 96 -5.36 -10.95 10.52
N LEU A 97 -5.47 -9.63 10.42
CA LEU A 97 -6.66 -8.88 10.82
C LEU A 97 -7.34 -8.22 9.62
N ARG A 98 -6.73 -7.19 9.07
CA ARG A 98 -7.29 -6.44 7.96
C ARG A 98 -6.22 -5.71 7.15
N SER A 99 -6.46 -5.57 5.85
CA SER A 99 -5.62 -4.80 4.94
C SER A 99 -6.45 -3.88 4.06
N LYS A 100 -5.85 -2.77 3.66
CA LYS A 100 -6.37 -1.88 2.61
C LYS A 100 -5.38 -1.84 1.47
N VAL A 101 -5.87 -2.01 0.25
CA VAL A 101 -5.07 -2.04 -0.98
C VAL A 101 -5.61 -0.97 -1.92
N ALA A 102 -4.85 0.07 -2.16
CA ALA A 102 -5.20 1.13 -3.08
C ALA A 102 -4.77 0.74 -4.51
N VAL A 103 -5.69 0.82 -5.44
CA VAL A 103 -5.49 0.42 -6.84
C VAL A 103 -5.90 1.53 -7.79
N ALA A 104 -5.21 1.65 -8.92
CA ALA A 104 -5.53 2.60 -9.99
C ALA A 104 -5.54 1.91 -11.35
N ALA A 105 -6.41 2.35 -12.25
CA ALA A 105 -6.37 1.93 -13.64
C ALA A 105 -5.31 2.73 -14.41
N ARG A 106 -4.52 2.04 -15.23
CA ARG A 106 -3.56 2.64 -16.18
C ARG A 106 -4.15 2.75 -17.58
N GLN A 107 -5.26 2.07 -17.83
CA GLN A 107 -5.95 2.08 -19.11
C GLN A 107 -7.37 2.63 -18.93
N GLU A 108 -7.83 3.41 -19.89
CA GLU A 108 -9.20 3.91 -19.94
C GLU A 108 -10.20 2.74 -19.94
N LYS A 109 -11.35 2.94 -19.30
CA LYS A 109 -12.47 1.99 -19.23
C LYS A 109 -12.19 0.70 -18.43
N VAL A 110 -11.08 0.61 -17.73
CA VAL A 110 -10.80 -0.47 -16.78
C VAL A 110 -11.26 -0.04 -15.39
N ASP A 111 -12.14 -0.81 -14.77
CA ASP A 111 -12.50 -0.65 -13.36
C ASP A 111 -11.45 -1.34 -12.48
N PRO A 112 -10.59 -0.59 -11.76
CA PRO A 112 -9.51 -1.16 -11.00
C PRO A 112 -10.00 -1.97 -9.79
N VAL A 113 -11.06 -1.52 -9.14
CA VAL A 113 -11.65 -2.20 -7.97
C VAL A 113 -12.38 -3.45 -8.41
N GLY A 114 -13.23 -3.36 -9.42
CA GLY A 114 -13.96 -4.51 -9.96
C GLY A 114 -13.05 -5.61 -10.50
N SER A 115 -11.93 -5.23 -11.14
CA SER A 115 -10.90 -6.18 -11.60
C SER A 115 -10.29 -6.99 -10.45
N CYS A 116 -9.98 -6.31 -9.33
CA CYS A 116 -9.39 -6.94 -8.16
C CYS A 116 -10.39 -7.81 -7.37
N VAL A 117 -11.62 -7.35 -7.26
CA VAL A 117 -12.69 -8.08 -6.56
C VAL A 117 -13.12 -9.32 -7.36
N GLY A 118 -13.25 -9.16 -8.67
CA GLY A 118 -13.68 -10.20 -9.58
C GLY A 118 -15.19 -10.47 -9.51
N VAL A 119 -15.66 -11.30 -10.43
CA VAL A 119 -17.08 -11.65 -10.51
C VAL A 119 -17.54 -12.30 -9.21
N ARG A 120 -18.55 -11.74 -8.57
CA ARG A 120 -19.09 -12.20 -7.26
C ARG A 120 -18.05 -12.27 -6.15
N GLY A 121 -16.96 -11.50 -6.26
CA GLY A 121 -15.91 -11.46 -5.25
C GLY A 121 -14.98 -12.67 -5.22
N VAL A 122 -14.96 -13.52 -6.25
CA VAL A 122 -14.20 -14.77 -6.24
C VAL A 122 -12.70 -14.51 -6.09
N ARG A 123 -12.14 -13.52 -6.83
CA ARG A 123 -10.70 -13.24 -6.80
C ARG A 123 -10.24 -12.77 -5.41
N ILE A 124 -10.92 -11.78 -4.85
CA ILE A 124 -10.57 -11.28 -3.52
C ILE A 124 -10.75 -12.36 -2.45
N GLN A 125 -11.79 -13.22 -2.59
CA GLN A 125 -12.03 -14.31 -1.65
C GLN A 125 -10.93 -15.36 -1.69
N ASN A 126 -10.35 -15.66 -2.86
CA ASN A 126 -9.21 -16.57 -2.98
C ASN A 126 -7.99 -16.03 -2.21
N ILE A 127 -7.72 -14.71 -2.29
CA ILE A 127 -6.63 -14.07 -1.54
C ILE A 127 -6.93 -14.10 -0.03
N VAL A 128 -8.15 -13.77 0.38
CA VAL A 128 -8.59 -13.83 1.78
C VAL A 128 -8.43 -15.25 2.35
N ASN A 129 -8.79 -16.27 1.58
CA ASN A 129 -8.64 -17.67 1.99
C ASN A 129 -7.18 -18.07 2.15
N GLU A 130 -6.29 -17.64 1.21
CA GLU A 130 -4.85 -17.87 1.34
C GLU A 130 -4.26 -17.23 2.60
N LEU A 131 -4.80 -16.08 3.00
CA LEU A 131 -4.40 -15.33 4.21
C LEU A 131 -5.20 -15.72 5.46
N TYR A 132 -5.83 -16.89 5.45
CA TYR A 132 -6.60 -17.47 6.58
C TYR A 132 -7.66 -16.54 7.16
N GLY A 133 -8.34 -15.78 6.31
CA GLY A 133 -9.45 -14.90 6.69
C GLY A 133 -9.07 -13.46 7.01
N GLU A 134 -7.85 -13.03 6.72
CA GLU A 134 -7.47 -11.62 6.78
C GLU A 134 -8.36 -10.82 5.82
N LYS A 135 -9.11 -9.84 6.36
CA LYS A 135 -10.04 -9.02 5.57
C LYS A 135 -9.27 -8.07 4.67
N ILE A 136 -9.71 -7.92 3.43
CA ILE A 136 -9.07 -7.03 2.47
C ILE A 136 -10.09 -6.07 1.89
N ASP A 137 -9.84 -4.78 2.05
CA ASP A 137 -10.58 -3.70 1.40
C ASP A 137 -9.79 -3.24 0.17
N VAL A 138 -10.39 -3.31 -1.00
CA VAL A 138 -9.83 -2.74 -2.23
C VAL A 138 -10.36 -1.32 -2.36
N ILE A 139 -9.44 -0.36 -2.46
CA ILE A 139 -9.70 1.07 -2.45
C ILE A 139 -9.30 1.65 -3.80
N GLU A 140 -10.18 2.42 -4.41
CA GLU A 140 -9.79 3.19 -5.59
C GLU A 140 -8.87 4.34 -5.18
N TRP A 141 -7.67 4.33 -5.75
CA TRP A 141 -6.71 5.41 -5.58
C TRP A 141 -7.13 6.64 -6.40
N SER A 142 -6.89 7.82 -5.87
CA SER A 142 -7.11 9.09 -6.57
C SER A 142 -5.89 9.99 -6.42
N PRO A 143 -5.52 10.75 -7.47
CA PRO A 143 -4.51 11.80 -7.35
C PRO A 143 -4.98 12.96 -6.46
N ASP A 144 -6.29 13.19 -6.38
CA ASP A 144 -6.89 14.09 -5.41
C ASP A 144 -6.87 13.47 -4.02
N MET A 145 -6.09 14.07 -3.12
CA MET A 145 -5.86 13.53 -1.78
C MET A 145 -7.13 13.50 -0.93
N ALA A 146 -8.03 14.47 -1.08
CA ALA A 146 -9.29 14.49 -0.35
C ALA A 146 -10.18 13.31 -0.75
N THR A 147 -10.30 13.06 -2.04
CA THR A 147 -11.00 11.88 -2.58
C THR A 147 -10.32 10.58 -2.14
N PHE A 148 -8.99 10.50 -2.20
CA PHE A 148 -8.29 9.29 -1.77
C PHE A 148 -8.48 8.98 -0.29
N ILE A 149 -8.46 10.00 0.59
CA ILE A 149 -8.74 9.83 2.02
C ILE A 149 -10.18 9.39 2.25
N ALA A 150 -11.14 9.99 1.52
CA ALA A 150 -12.54 9.57 1.59
C ALA A 150 -12.70 8.09 1.21
N ASN A 151 -12.11 7.67 0.10
CA ASN A 151 -12.10 6.27 -0.35
C ASN A 151 -11.43 5.34 0.67
N ALA A 152 -10.31 5.77 1.26
CA ALA A 152 -9.56 4.99 2.25
C ALA A 152 -10.35 4.71 3.53
N LEU A 153 -11.35 5.52 3.86
CA LEU A 153 -12.23 5.29 5.00
C LEU A 153 -13.37 4.30 4.72
N SER A 154 -13.48 3.79 3.48
CA SER A 154 -14.43 2.71 3.17
C SER A 154 -14.40 1.62 4.26
N PRO A 155 -15.57 1.07 4.68
CA PRO A 155 -16.90 1.21 4.07
C PRO A 155 -17.67 2.46 4.48
N ALA A 156 -17.15 3.32 5.37
CA ALA A 156 -17.78 4.59 5.67
C ALA A 156 -17.74 5.53 4.46
N LYS A 157 -18.75 6.39 4.35
CA LYS A 157 -18.88 7.39 3.28
C LYS A 157 -18.83 8.79 3.90
N PRO A 158 -17.65 9.41 3.97
CA PRO A 158 -17.54 10.79 4.42
C PRO A 158 -18.36 11.74 3.57
N THR A 159 -18.89 12.79 4.20
CA THR A 159 -19.61 13.87 3.50
C THR A 159 -18.70 15.00 3.08
N ASN A 160 -17.59 15.19 3.80
CA ASN A 160 -16.58 16.21 3.49
C ASN A 160 -15.21 15.80 3.97
N VAL A 161 -14.17 16.24 3.25
CA VAL A 161 -12.77 16.09 3.63
C VAL A 161 -12.07 17.42 3.38
N THR A 162 -11.52 18.01 4.43
CA THR A 162 -10.75 19.26 4.37
C THR A 162 -9.30 18.98 4.76
N LEU A 163 -8.36 19.44 3.95
CA LEU A 163 -6.93 19.21 4.13
C LEU A 163 -6.23 20.43 4.72
N SER A 164 -5.45 20.21 5.78
CA SER A 164 -4.48 21.17 6.29
C SER A 164 -3.08 20.64 5.94
N GLU A 165 -2.52 21.14 4.84
CA GLU A 165 -1.20 20.71 4.37
C GLU A 165 -0.08 21.05 5.35
N ALA A 166 -0.17 22.22 6.00
CA ALA A 166 0.83 22.68 6.97
C ALA A 166 0.97 21.73 8.17
N GLU A 167 -0.14 21.12 8.58
CA GLU A 167 -0.18 20.21 9.74
C GLU A 167 -0.20 18.72 9.33
N ASN A 168 -0.36 18.44 8.04
CA ASN A 168 -0.59 17.09 7.48
C ASN A 168 -1.80 16.40 8.13
N ILE A 169 -2.89 17.17 8.32
CA ILE A 169 -4.14 16.72 8.93
C ILE A 169 -5.27 16.82 7.92
N ALA A 170 -6.05 15.75 7.81
CA ALA A 170 -7.31 15.72 7.10
C ALA A 170 -8.46 15.70 8.11
N THR A 171 -9.26 16.75 8.13
CA THR A 171 -10.52 16.78 8.88
C THR A 171 -11.61 16.17 8.01
N VAL A 172 -12.18 15.08 8.50
CA VAL A 172 -13.16 14.27 7.75
C VAL A 172 -14.50 14.28 8.48
N ILE A 173 -15.53 14.77 7.79
CA ILE A 173 -16.88 14.81 8.33
C ILE A 173 -17.61 13.55 7.91
N VAL A 174 -18.10 12.82 8.90
CA VAL A 174 -18.78 11.54 8.70
C VAL A 174 -20.15 11.59 9.37
N PRO A 175 -21.24 11.16 8.69
CA PRO A 175 -22.55 11.08 9.31
C PRO A 175 -22.53 10.28 10.62
N SER A 176 -23.32 10.71 11.60
CA SER A 176 -23.34 10.12 12.96
C SER A 176 -23.56 8.61 12.96
N ASP A 177 -24.41 8.11 12.07
CA ASP A 177 -24.69 6.68 11.88
C ASP A 177 -23.51 5.88 11.31
N GLN A 178 -22.54 6.55 10.69
CA GLN A 178 -21.34 5.93 10.10
C GLN A 178 -20.06 6.12 10.89
N MET A 179 -20.09 6.88 11.98
CA MET A 179 -18.92 7.15 12.83
C MET A 179 -18.22 5.85 13.27
N SER A 180 -18.98 4.88 13.73
CA SER A 180 -18.42 3.58 14.15
C SER A 180 -17.76 2.82 12.99
N LEU A 181 -18.26 2.97 11.76
CA LEU A 181 -17.65 2.37 10.56
C LEU A 181 -16.34 3.10 10.19
N ALA A 182 -16.34 4.44 10.24
CA ALA A 182 -15.20 5.26 9.89
C ALA A 182 -14.02 5.01 10.85
N ILE A 183 -14.29 4.94 12.15
CA ILE A 183 -13.29 4.63 13.17
C ILE A 183 -12.89 3.16 13.11
N GLY A 184 -13.88 2.27 13.03
CA GLY A 184 -13.70 0.82 13.09
C GLY A 184 -13.44 0.32 14.51
N LYS A 185 -13.45 -1.02 14.66
CA LYS A 185 -13.14 -1.66 15.95
C LYS A 185 -11.72 -1.26 16.38
N GLU A 186 -11.59 -0.74 17.61
CA GLU A 186 -10.31 -0.29 18.18
C GLU A 186 -9.54 0.72 17.29
N GLY A 187 -10.28 1.52 16.51
CA GLY A 187 -9.67 2.49 15.58
C GLY A 187 -9.01 1.88 14.34
N GLN A 188 -9.23 0.62 14.04
CA GLN A 188 -8.54 -0.11 12.97
C GLN A 188 -8.75 0.52 11.60
N ASN A 189 -9.98 0.92 11.27
CA ASN A 189 -10.26 1.48 9.95
C ASN A 189 -9.54 2.83 9.75
N ALA A 190 -9.63 3.73 10.71
CA ALA A 190 -8.94 5.02 10.68
C ALA A 190 -7.41 4.86 10.66
N ARG A 191 -6.87 3.91 11.46
CA ARG A 191 -5.43 3.64 11.52
C ARG A 191 -4.89 3.06 10.19
N LEU A 192 -5.65 2.17 9.54
CA LEU A 192 -5.28 1.65 8.22
C LEU A 192 -5.38 2.74 7.14
N ALA A 193 -6.39 3.60 7.20
CA ALA A 193 -6.51 4.73 6.30
C ALA A 193 -5.34 5.72 6.47
N TYR A 194 -4.94 6.02 7.71
CA TYR A 194 -3.72 6.79 7.98
C TYR A 194 -2.48 6.14 7.35
N LYS A 195 -2.25 4.84 7.57
CA LYS A 195 -1.10 4.12 7.00
C LYS A 195 -1.13 4.10 5.47
N LEU A 196 -2.31 4.06 4.86
CA LEU A 196 -2.48 4.01 3.42
C LEU A 196 -2.21 5.35 2.76
N THR A 197 -2.67 6.45 3.36
CA THR A 197 -2.63 7.81 2.81
C THR A 197 -1.48 8.65 3.35
N ASN A 198 -0.91 8.24 4.48
CA ASN A 198 0.08 8.98 5.26
C ASN A 198 -0.41 10.35 5.75
N TRP A 199 -1.74 10.51 5.87
CA TRP A 199 -2.38 11.72 6.43
C TRP A 199 -3.00 11.40 7.79
N ARG A 200 -2.75 12.27 8.77
CA ARG A 200 -3.46 12.20 10.05
C ARG A 200 -4.93 12.52 9.82
N ILE A 201 -5.81 11.59 10.16
CA ILE A 201 -7.24 11.68 9.91
C ILE A 201 -7.94 12.04 11.20
N ASP A 202 -8.58 13.21 11.22
CA ASP A 202 -9.43 13.69 12.30
C ASP A 202 -10.90 13.53 11.90
N ILE A 203 -11.56 12.53 12.46
CA ILE A 203 -12.94 12.18 12.11
C ILE A 203 -13.88 12.93 13.03
N LYS A 204 -14.77 13.75 12.47
CA LYS A 204 -15.74 14.56 13.19
C LYS A 204 -17.17 14.22 12.77
N ASP A 205 -18.06 14.32 13.74
CA ASP A 205 -19.50 14.30 13.54
C ASP A 205 -19.96 15.73 13.11
N PRO A 206 -20.86 15.86 12.14
CA PRO A 206 -21.44 17.16 11.78
C PRO A 206 -22.04 17.94 12.96
N GLU A 207 -22.63 17.22 13.94
CA GLU A 207 -23.23 17.84 15.12
C GLU A 207 -22.19 18.37 16.12
N SER A 208 -20.93 17.89 16.03
CA SER A 208 -19.83 18.34 16.88
C SER A 208 -19.17 19.63 16.41
N LEU A 209 -19.50 20.08 15.19
CA LEU A 209 -18.98 21.30 14.61
C LEU A 209 -19.78 22.49 15.10
N LYS A 210 -19.08 23.55 15.53
CA LYS A 210 -19.71 24.83 15.81
C LYS A 210 -20.25 25.42 14.50
N ASP A 211 -21.35 26.17 14.56
CA ASP A 211 -21.98 26.77 13.37
C ASP A 211 -20.98 27.56 12.51
N SER A 212 -19.98 28.21 13.12
CA SER A 212 -18.90 28.92 12.43
C SER A 212 -17.94 28.01 11.65
N GLU A 213 -17.70 26.78 12.12
CA GLU A 213 -16.89 25.79 11.40
C GLU A 213 -17.65 25.15 10.26
N LEU A 214 -18.97 24.94 10.44
CA LEU A 214 -19.88 24.46 9.39
C LEU A 214 -19.99 25.45 8.23
N ASP A 215 -20.06 26.75 8.52
CA ASP A 215 -20.14 27.79 7.50
C ASP A 215 -18.79 27.94 6.74
N LEU A 216 -17.64 27.81 7.41
CA LEU A 216 -16.34 27.76 6.77
C LEU A 216 -16.18 26.53 5.86
N LEU A 217 -16.69 25.38 6.28
CA LEU A 217 -16.68 24.15 5.46
C LEU A 217 -17.60 24.27 4.24
N ARG A 218 -18.77 24.91 4.38
CA ARG A 218 -19.69 25.19 3.27
C ARG A 218 -19.10 26.17 2.27
N GLN A 219 -18.37 27.19 2.74
CA GLN A 219 -17.66 28.12 1.88
C GLN A 219 -16.53 27.43 1.12
N ALA A 220 -15.72 26.62 1.80
CA ALA A 220 -14.65 25.83 1.14
C ALA A 220 -15.21 24.86 0.08
N GLN A 221 -16.42 24.31 0.28
CA GLN A 221 -17.12 23.50 -0.74
C GLN A 221 -17.64 24.33 -1.92
N SER A 222 -18.12 25.55 -1.66
CA SER A 222 -18.59 26.48 -2.71
C SER A 222 -17.47 27.01 -3.58
N ASP A 223 -16.28 27.16 -3.00
CA ASP A 223 -15.07 27.62 -3.67
C ASP A 223 -14.29 26.47 -4.35
N TYR A 224 -14.64 25.21 -4.01
CA TYR A 224 -14.11 24.04 -4.67
C TYR A 224 -14.82 23.83 -6.02
N GLN A 225 -14.31 24.47 -7.04
CA GLN A 225 -14.49 24.00 -8.40
C GLN A 225 -13.46 22.86 -8.60
N PRO A 226 -13.91 21.64 -8.93
CA PRO A 226 -12.98 20.63 -9.39
C PRO A 226 -12.34 21.18 -10.65
N GLU A 227 -11.16 21.74 -10.50
CA GLU A 227 -10.33 22.02 -11.64
C GLU A 227 -10.09 20.69 -12.32
N THR A 228 -10.72 20.50 -13.47
CA THR A 228 -10.37 19.49 -14.47
C THR A 228 -9.00 19.85 -15.08
N SER A 229 -8.08 20.26 -14.29
CA SER A 229 -6.68 20.38 -14.65
C SER A 229 -5.87 19.58 -13.64
N SER A 230 -5.33 18.51 -14.17
CA SER A 230 -4.11 17.90 -13.71
C SER A 230 -3.22 18.88 -12.93
N MET A 231 -3.48 19.09 -11.64
CA MET A 231 -2.41 19.38 -10.74
C MET A 231 -1.65 18.07 -10.55
N ALA A 232 -0.90 17.72 -11.60
CA ALA A 232 0.35 17.05 -11.39
C ALA A 232 1.04 17.83 -10.28
N TRP A 233 1.21 17.25 -9.13
CA TRP A 233 1.99 17.79 -8.03
C TRP A 233 3.32 18.26 -8.63
N GLN A 234 3.43 19.55 -9.00
CA GLN A 234 4.63 20.18 -9.58
C GLN A 234 5.42 19.29 -10.56
N GLY A 235 4.76 18.44 -11.36
CA GLY A 235 5.43 17.54 -12.29
C GLY A 235 5.81 16.17 -11.73
N ARG A 236 5.67 15.92 -10.44
CA ARG A 236 5.99 14.63 -9.81
C ARG A 236 5.04 13.54 -10.26
N GLN A 237 5.59 12.39 -10.60
CA GLN A 237 4.82 11.23 -11.04
C GLN A 237 5.06 10.04 -10.10
N PRO A 238 4.01 9.40 -9.59
CA PRO A 238 4.18 8.19 -8.78
C PRO A 238 4.74 7.05 -9.63
N ARG A 239 5.70 6.33 -9.08
CA ARG A 239 6.36 5.18 -9.67
C ARG A 239 6.53 4.07 -8.64
N LEU A 240 6.42 2.84 -9.08
CA LEU A 240 6.68 1.68 -8.24
C LEU A 240 8.17 1.34 -8.26
N VAL A 241 8.78 1.17 -7.09
CA VAL A 241 10.11 0.60 -6.98
C VAL A 241 10.02 -0.91 -7.15
N ARG A 242 10.68 -1.43 -8.18
CA ARG A 242 10.65 -2.84 -8.56
C ARG A 242 11.47 -3.71 -7.60
N GLY A 243 11.32 -5.03 -7.71
CA GLY A 243 12.03 -6.00 -6.88
C GLY A 243 13.54 -5.98 -7.02
N ASP A 244 14.07 -5.41 -8.10
CA ASP A 244 15.48 -5.15 -8.37
C ASP A 244 15.97 -3.79 -7.83
N ALA A 245 15.16 -3.11 -7.02
CA ALA A 245 15.39 -1.77 -6.48
C ALA A 245 15.49 -0.66 -7.55
N MET A 246 14.89 -0.87 -8.73
CA MET A 246 14.87 0.11 -9.82
C MET A 246 13.51 0.80 -9.92
N VAL A 247 13.52 2.01 -10.42
CA VAL A 247 12.32 2.77 -10.80
C VAL A 247 12.39 3.15 -12.28
N ALA A 248 11.30 2.89 -13.00
CA ALA A 248 11.20 3.25 -14.41
C ALA A 248 10.67 4.67 -14.57
N VAL A 249 11.40 5.51 -15.33
CA VAL A 249 10.99 6.88 -15.66
C VAL A 249 11.15 7.06 -17.16
N ARG A 250 10.02 7.32 -17.86
CA ARG A 250 9.96 7.25 -19.33
C ARG A 250 10.46 5.87 -19.81
N ASP A 251 11.47 5.82 -20.65
CA ASP A 251 12.02 4.60 -21.26
C ASP A 251 13.34 4.15 -20.59
N GLN A 252 13.70 4.73 -19.44
CA GLN A 252 14.93 4.43 -18.71
C GLN A 252 14.66 3.99 -17.28
N GLU A 253 15.61 3.25 -16.72
CA GLU A 253 15.57 2.73 -15.36
C GLU A 253 16.65 3.40 -14.51
N TYR A 254 16.26 3.81 -13.28
CA TYR A 254 17.12 4.51 -12.34
C TYR A 254 17.19 3.75 -11.03
N GLY A 255 18.40 3.61 -10.47
CA GLY A 255 18.64 2.88 -9.24
C GLY A 255 20.12 2.47 -9.11
N PRO A 256 20.47 1.63 -8.13
CA PRO A 256 19.56 1.02 -7.15
C PRO A 256 19.06 2.03 -6.10
N LEU A 257 17.80 1.92 -5.77
CA LEU A 257 17.16 2.64 -4.68
C LEU A 257 17.38 1.91 -3.34
N PRO A 258 17.23 2.59 -2.19
CA PRO A 258 17.26 1.94 -0.89
C PRO A 258 16.29 0.75 -0.80
N ASN A 259 16.75 -0.35 -0.20
CA ASN A 259 16.00 -1.62 -0.15
C ASN A 259 14.66 -1.51 0.59
N ASP A 260 14.53 -0.55 1.50
CA ASP A 260 13.28 -0.26 2.22
C ASP A 260 12.19 0.31 1.31
N LEU A 261 12.54 0.76 0.12
CA LEU A 261 11.60 1.28 -0.87
C LEU A 261 11.12 0.22 -1.86
N ILE A 262 11.69 -0.98 -1.88
CA ILE A 262 11.29 -2.05 -2.80
C ILE A 262 9.81 -2.40 -2.59
N GLY A 263 9.03 -2.33 -3.67
CA GLY A 263 7.58 -2.56 -3.65
C GLY A 263 6.76 -1.39 -3.12
N MET A 264 7.41 -0.25 -2.82
CA MET A 264 6.72 0.98 -2.44
C MET A 264 6.47 1.87 -3.66
N SER A 265 5.41 2.66 -3.61
CA SER A 265 5.21 3.75 -4.56
C SER A 265 6.02 4.95 -4.10
N VAL A 266 6.84 5.50 -4.99
CA VAL A 266 7.66 6.70 -4.77
C VAL A 266 7.24 7.78 -5.76
N ASP A 267 7.35 9.02 -5.36
CA ASP A 267 7.12 10.14 -6.26
C ASP A 267 8.42 10.50 -6.97
N VAL A 268 8.35 10.65 -8.30
CA VAL A 268 9.49 10.99 -9.12
C VAL A 268 9.28 12.34 -9.78
N ASP A 269 10.24 13.23 -9.63
CA ASP A 269 10.31 14.53 -10.29
C ASP A 269 11.50 14.59 -11.25
N ILE A 270 11.34 15.37 -12.32
CA ILE A 270 12.42 15.66 -13.26
C ILE A 270 12.76 17.14 -13.12
N ASN A 271 13.87 17.42 -12.45
CA ASN A 271 14.33 18.77 -12.18
C ASN A 271 15.64 19.06 -12.94
N GLY A 272 15.50 19.71 -14.10
CA GLY A 272 16.64 19.94 -14.98
C GLY A 272 17.23 18.61 -15.47
N ASP A 273 18.52 18.39 -15.17
CA ASP A 273 19.27 17.18 -15.55
C ASP A 273 19.23 16.08 -14.46
N ALA A 274 18.36 16.22 -13.45
CA ALA A 274 18.25 15.27 -12.36
C ALA A 274 16.88 14.63 -12.26
N ILE A 275 16.88 13.32 -12.00
CA ILE A 275 15.71 12.55 -11.53
C ILE A 275 15.77 12.54 -10.01
N GLU A 276 14.74 13.05 -9.36
CA GLU A 276 14.61 13.09 -7.91
C GLU A 276 13.53 12.13 -7.46
N VAL A 277 13.87 11.23 -6.53
CA VAL A 277 12.95 10.22 -6.01
C VAL A 277 12.60 10.54 -4.58
N PHE A 278 11.31 10.71 -4.32
CA PHE A 278 10.77 11.05 -3.01
C PHE A 278 9.93 9.91 -2.45
N TYR A 279 10.05 9.68 -1.16
CA TYR A 279 9.15 8.81 -0.42
C TYR A 279 8.73 9.51 0.87
N ASN A 280 7.42 9.59 1.13
CA ASN A 280 6.86 10.35 2.25
C ASN A 280 7.37 11.82 2.28
N ARG A 281 7.41 12.47 1.12
CA ARG A 281 7.90 13.85 0.91
C ARG A 281 9.40 14.06 1.17
N ALA A 282 10.14 13.05 1.60
CA ALA A 282 11.58 13.12 1.78
C ALA A 282 12.30 12.69 0.50
N LEU A 283 13.29 13.45 0.07
CA LEU A 283 14.19 13.07 -1.02
C LEU A 283 14.99 11.83 -0.58
N ARG A 284 14.87 10.74 -1.34
CA ARG A 284 15.47 9.45 -1.01
C ARG A 284 16.60 9.04 -1.97
N ALA A 285 16.53 9.52 -3.20
CA ALA A 285 17.58 9.28 -4.19
C ALA A 285 17.53 10.37 -5.26
N ARG A 286 18.68 10.56 -5.92
CA ARG A 286 18.83 11.51 -7.03
C ARG A 286 19.75 10.88 -8.08
N PHE A 287 19.39 11.03 -9.34
CA PHE A 287 20.12 10.44 -10.46
C PHE A 287 20.28 11.45 -11.58
N ASN A 288 21.35 11.34 -12.36
CA ASN A 288 21.50 12.08 -13.59
C ASN A 288 20.56 11.53 -14.68
N VAL A 289 19.85 12.40 -15.40
CA VAL A 289 18.86 12.02 -16.41
C VAL A 289 19.51 11.27 -17.59
N GLU A 290 20.71 11.68 -18.02
CA GLU A 290 21.36 11.12 -19.21
C GLU A 290 22.17 9.87 -18.91
N SER A 291 22.96 9.90 -17.84
CA SER A 291 23.86 8.78 -17.49
C SER A 291 23.22 7.73 -16.59
N GLY A 292 22.16 8.08 -15.85
CA GLY A 292 21.55 7.22 -14.84
C GLY A 292 22.38 7.08 -13.56
N ASP A 293 23.52 7.76 -13.43
CA ASP A 293 24.38 7.69 -12.27
C ASP A 293 23.75 8.36 -11.06
N ALA A 294 23.98 7.77 -9.87
CA ALA A 294 23.50 8.35 -8.61
C ALA A 294 24.22 9.66 -8.32
N LEU A 295 23.46 10.68 -7.94
CA LEU A 295 23.95 11.99 -7.52
C LEU A 295 23.88 12.11 -5.99
N PRO A 296 24.76 12.93 -5.37
CA PRO A 296 24.69 13.17 -3.93
C PRO A 296 23.36 13.82 -3.56
N LEU A 297 22.84 13.43 -2.41
CA LEU A 297 21.74 14.13 -1.77
C LEU A 297 22.36 15.32 -1.04
N ASP A 298 22.07 16.54 -1.49
CA ASP A 298 22.52 17.76 -0.81
C ASP A 298 21.94 17.75 0.61
N GLU A 299 22.80 18.02 1.62
CA GLU A 299 22.45 18.11 3.04
C GLU A 299 21.50 19.28 3.36
#